data_b708c2854185b52d13cecd5a2705f9e8
#
_entry.id   b708c2854185b52d13cecd5a2705f9e8
#
_cell.length_a   1.000
_cell.length_b   1.000
_cell.length_c   1.000
_cell.angle_alpha   90.00
_cell.angle_beta   90.00
_cell.angle_gamma   90.00
#
_symmetry.space_group_name_H-M   'P 1'
#
loop_
_entity.id
_entity.type
_entity.pdbx_description
1 polymer ?
#
loop_
_entity_poly.entity_id
_entity_poly.type
_entity_poly.pdbx_seq_one_letter_code
_entity_poly.pdbx_strand_id
1 'polypeptide(L)'
;MTASLDDGPAIRARSLGGVDRITAVVHQPLRYWAAQRPTAPFVKCRGDWVTYAELDARSDRVAAGLAAAGVRPGDRVAVVLDNCDEFVDTVFACSKLGATQVPLNTYLSGEFLRYQLTDCGATTLIADRSGIAAYQQISDQTIVERVVSVGCRVVGAVPFDELRACTGPLPDTVVTAEDIGAIVYTSGTTGMPKGCMLSHGYLTLVPSAYLEAHWVIPGDRICTPFPLFHLSGQTIVMQTALQLGISVFVTPSFSASTFMCSARDEGATMLFGIGAMAMAILAQPVTTSEPRGFRLATWIPMTPEAQLEFERRFDTPTICEGYGQTECAPAMINHISGDRRRQTSGKPVPYLDIAVVDDHDWPVPTGRVGEIVIRPRRPEAMYSGYWGNPVATTQAWRNLWHHTGDYAYADEDGFITFTDRKKDALRRRGENVSSLELEKAILDHPRVAACAVHAVASRLSEDDIKACIVPAGEEILTVEELFDHFVSALPYFAVPAYVEFLDALPTNALGRVMKHELRARGITPETIDLADRGLIVRRDQRRGDLAARSHADHV
;
A
#
# COMPACT_ATOMS: atom_id res chain seq x y z
N MET A 1 -31.58 -24.84 -4.88
CA MET A 1 -32.01 -24.01 -3.75
C MET A 1 -31.07 -22.80 -3.70
N THR A 2 -31.48 -21.75 -4.40
CA THR A 2 -30.78 -20.44 -4.36
C THR A 2 -31.10 -19.79 -3.03
N ALA A 3 -30.15 -19.85 -2.07
CA ALA A 3 -30.24 -19.02 -0.88
C ALA A 3 -30.21 -17.56 -1.39
N SER A 4 -31.26 -16.81 -1.15
CA SER A 4 -31.26 -15.37 -1.31
C SER A 4 -30.16 -14.84 -0.40
N LEU A 5 -29.14 -14.25 -1.00
CA LEU A 5 -28.16 -13.44 -0.29
C LEU A 5 -28.95 -12.31 0.35
N ASP A 6 -29.28 -12.47 1.62
CA ASP A 6 -29.83 -11.36 2.41
C ASP A 6 -28.67 -10.37 2.56
N ASP A 7 -28.70 -9.34 1.74
CA ASP A 7 -27.68 -8.33 1.65
C ASP A 7 -27.46 -7.72 3.02
N GLY A 8 -26.26 -7.91 3.57
CA GLY A 8 -25.89 -7.30 4.84
C GLY A 8 -26.06 -5.78 4.80
N PRO A 9 -26.19 -5.10 5.95
CA PRO A 9 -26.52 -3.67 6.04
C PRO A 9 -25.56 -2.78 5.22
N ALA A 10 -24.31 -3.18 5.10
CA ALA A 10 -23.33 -2.46 4.31
C ALA A 10 -23.52 -2.59 2.79
N ILE A 11 -24.18 -3.65 2.29
CA ILE A 11 -24.52 -3.82 0.88
C ILE A 11 -25.81 -3.07 0.55
N ARG A 12 -26.80 -3.05 1.46
CA ARG A 12 -28.06 -2.26 1.29
C ARG A 12 -27.83 -0.75 1.26
N ALA A 13 -26.86 -0.25 2.03
CA ALA A 13 -26.50 1.18 2.03
C ALA A 13 -25.88 1.68 0.70
N ARG A 14 -25.62 0.79 -0.25
CA ARG A 14 -24.86 1.06 -1.49
C ARG A 14 -25.66 1.14 -2.76
N SER A 15 -26.95 0.83 -2.75
CA SER A 15 -27.78 1.20 -3.88
C SER A 15 -27.69 2.71 -4.07
N LEU A 16 -27.37 3.15 -5.28
CA LEU A 16 -27.02 4.53 -5.69
C LEU A 16 -27.97 5.67 -5.26
N GLY A 17 -28.87 5.46 -4.29
CA GLY A 17 -29.92 6.40 -3.91
C GLY A 17 -30.05 6.83 -2.47
N GLY A 18 -29.32 6.23 -1.53
CA GLY A 18 -29.45 6.64 -0.12
C GLY A 18 -28.50 5.88 0.79
N VAL A 19 -27.33 6.45 1.05
CA VAL A 19 -26.44 5.98 2.13
C VAL A 19 -27.10 6.36 3.44
N ASP A 20 -27.52 5.37 4.22
CA ASP A 20 -27.78 5.59 5.64
C ASP A 20 -26.43 5.95 6.29
N ARG A 21 -26.24 7.23 6.58
CA ARG A 21 -24.99 7.78 7.14
C ARG A 21 -24.56 7.12 8.45
N ILE A 22 -25.51 6.49 9.15
CA ILE A 22 -25.27 5.82 10.43
C ILE A 22 -24.67 4.41 10.21
N THR A 23 -24.98 3.75 9.10
CA THR A 23 -24.49 2.38 8.83
C THR A 23 -23.10 2.34 8.18
N ALA A 24 -22.61 3.44 7.64
CA ALA A 24 -21.30 3.55 7.00
C ALA A 24 -20.18 3.85 8.03
N VAL A 25 -20.16 3.16 9.16
CA VAL A 25 -19.19 3.30 10.24
C VAL A 25 -18.45 1.98 10.44
N VAL A 26 -17.14 2.04 10.66
CA VAL A 26 -16.21 0.90 10.68
C VAL A 26 -16.67 -0.26 11.58
N HIS A 27 -17.28 0.01 12.74
CA HIS A 27 -17.72 -1.04 13.67
C HIS A 27 -19.13 -1.60 13.39
N GLN A 28 -19.95 -0.96 12.55
CA GLN A 28 -21.33 -1.39 12.33
C GLN A 28 -21.45 -2.77 11.66
N PRO A 29 -20.66 -3.12 10.63
CA PRO A 29 -20.70 -4.47 10.09
C PRO A 29 -20.28 -5.55 11.11
N LEU A 30 -19.37 -5.24 12.06
CA LEU A 30 -19.01 -6.15 13.15
C LEU A 30 -20.22 -6.41 14.06
N ARG A 31 -20.90 -5.38 14.52
CA ARG A 31 -22.13 -5.51 15.35
C ARG A 31 -23.21 -6.31 14.65
N TYR A 32 -23.40 -6.07 13.35
CA TYR A 32 -24.38 -6.83 12.57
C TYR A 32 -24.04 -8.32 12.57
N TRP A 33 -22.80 -8.72 12.25
CA TRP A 33 -22.43 -10.12 12.22
C TRP A 33 -22.36 -10.76 13.61
N ALA A 34 -21.98 -10.02 14.63
CA ALA A 34 -22.05 -10.47 16.02
C ALA A 34 -23.48 -10.86 16.44
N ALA A 35 -24.49 -10.16 15.92
CA ALA A 35 -25.90 -10.50 16.14
C ALA A 35 -26.39 -11.66 15.25
N GLN A 36 -25.97 -11.72 13.96
CA GLN A 36 -26.47 -12.70 13.00
C GLN A 36 -25.72 -14.03 13.06
N ARG A 37 -24.41 -14.02 13.31
CA ARG A 37 -23.52 -15.19 13.28
C ARG A 37 -22.51 -15.14 14.43
N PRO A 38 -22.96 -15.12 15.71
CA PRO A 38 -22.11 -14.83 16.86
C PRO A 38 -20.89 -15.74 16.99
N THR A 39 -21.04 -17.02 16.70
CA THR A 39 -20.00 -18.04 16.84
C THR A 39 -19.13 -18.25 15.59
N ALA A 40 -19.44 -17.55 14.49
CA ALA A 40 -18.63 -17.67 13.29
C ALA A 40 -17.26 -17.00 13.51
N PRO A 41 -16.16 -17.64 13.06
CA PRO A 41 -14.83 -17.05 13.14
C PRO A 41 -14.72 -15.85 12.20
N PHE A 42 -14.13 -14.77 12.70
CA PHE A 42 -13.88 -13.59 11.89
C PHE A 42 -12.39 -13.36 11.64
N VAL A 43 -11.59 -13.20 12.68
CA VAL A 43 -10.18 -12.84 12.54
C VAL A 43 -9.28 -13.74 13.38
N LYS A 44 -8.10 -14.01 12.85
CA LYS A 44 -6.98 -14.61 13.55
C LYS A 44 -5.72 -13.82 13.24
N CYS A 45 -5.01 -13.37 14.29
CA CYS A 45 -3.68 -12.77 14.15
C CYS A 45 -2.63 -13.65 14.84
N ARG A 46 -2.77 -13.81 16.15
CA ARG A 46 -1.96 -14.67 17.02
C ARG A 46 -2.91 -15.54 17.82
N GLY A 47 -2.54 -16.79 18.11
CA GLY A 47 -3.40 -17.67 18.88
C GLY A 47 -4.58 -18.26 18.10
N ASP A 48 -5.76 -18.28 18.70
CA ASP A 48 -6.97 -18.89 18.15
C ASP A 48 -7.81 -17.92 17.31
N TRP A 49 -8.75 -18.47 16.55
CA TRP A 49 -9.74 -17.69 15.85
C TRP A 49 -10.66 -16.94 16.81
N VAL A 50 -10.83 -15.65 16.57
CA VAL A 50 -11.76 -14.77 17.30
C VAL A 50 -13.06 -14.69 16.53
N THR A 51 -14.18 -14.98 17.19
CA THR A 51 -15.53 -14.91 16.60
C THR A 51 -16.02 -13.47 16.52
N TYR A 52 -17.08 -13.25 15.72
CA TYR A 52 -17.72 -11.92 15.64
C TYR A 52 -18.20 -11.42 17.00
N ALA A 53 -18.89 -12.27 17.79
CA ALA A 53 -19.40 -11.88 19.10
C ALA A 53 -18.29 -11.60 20.12
N GLU A 54 -17.21 -12.40 20.09
CA GLU A 54 -16.06 -12.18 20.97
C GLU A 54 -15.37 -10.86 20.66
N LEU A 55 -15.12 -10.56 19.39
CA LEU A 55 -14.47 -9.32 18.99
C LEU A 55 -15.36 -8.10 19.31
N ASP A 56 -16.67 -8.19 19.06
CA ASP A 56 -17.60 -7.11 19.38
C ASP A 56 -17.59 -6.82 20.87
N ALA A 57 -17.72 -7.86 21.70
CA ALA A 57 -17.69 -7.71 23.17
C ALA A 57 -16.31 -7.27 23.71
N ARG A 58 -15.20 -7.77 23.12
CA ARG A 58 -13.84 -7.33 23.51
C ARG A 58 -13.62 -5.86 23.20
N SER A 59 -13.98 -5.42 22.01
CA SER A 59 -13.82 -4.04 21.59
C SER A 59 -14.76 -3.07 22.34
N ASP A 60 -15.94 -3.52 22.82
CA ASP A 60 -16.78 -2.72 23.73
C ASP A 60 -16.06 -2.46 25.06
N ARG A 61 -15.45 -3.52 25.64
CA ARG A 61 -14.69 -3.38 26.90
C ARG A 61 -13.46 -2.50 26.74
N VAL A 62 -12.71 -2.65 25.64
CA VAL A 62 -11.55 -1.80 25.35
C VAL A 62 -11.98 -0.34 25.17
N ALA A 63 -13.09 -0.07 24.47
CA ALA A 63 -13.64 1.27 24.31
C ALA A 63 -14.05 1.89 25.66
N ALA A 64 -14.73 1.13 26.51
CA ALA A 64 -15.08 1.55 27.87
C ALA A 64 -13.82 1.80 28.73
N GLY A 65 -12.79 0.96 28.62
CA GLY A 65 -11.51 1.13 29.30
C GLY A 65 -10.76 2.38 28.84
N LEU A 66 -10.72 2.66 27.55
CA LEU A 66 -10.15 3.89 26.99
C LEU A 66 -10.92 5.13 27.48
N ALA A 67 -12.25 5.07 27.50
CA ALA A 67 -13.08 6.15 28.01
C ALA A 67 -12.85 6.41 29.51
N ALA A 68 -12.74 5.34 30.31
CA ALA A 68 -12.40 5.42 31.74
C ALA A 68 -11.00 6.00 31.98
N ALA A 69 -10.05 5.69 31.08
CA ALA A 69 -8.72 6.29 31.09
C ALA A 69 -8.71 7.75 30.59
N GLY A 70 -9.85 8.31 30.18
CA GLY A 70 -10.01 9.72 29.82
C GLY A 70 -9.97 10.02 28.32
N VAL A 71 -9.96 9.01 27.44
CA VAL A 71 -10.09 9.21 25.99
C VAL A 71 -11.53 9.65 25.67
N ARG A 72 -11.68 10.65 24.83
CA ARG A 72 -12.95 11.27 24.42
C ARG A 72 -13.16 11.11 22.92
N PRO A 73 -14.41 11.22 22.42
CA PRO A 73 -14.67 11.33 20.98
C PRO A 73 -13.81 12.44 20.34
N GLY A 74 -13.20 12.14 19.19
CA GLY A 74 -12.29 13.05 18.49
C GLY A 74 -10.84 13.04 19.00
N ASP A 75 -10.52 12.41 20.12
CA ASP A 75 -9.14 12.22 20.55
C ASP A 75 -8.38 11.26 19.62
N ARG A 76 -7.07 11.48 19.48
CA ARG A 76 -6.18 10.61 18.70
C ARG A 76 -5.53 9.60 19.60
N VAL A 77 -5.67 8.34 19.20
CA VAL A 77 -5.04 7.18 19.85
C VAL A 77 -3.97 6.63 18.92
N ALA A 78 -2.70 6.90 19.23
CA ALA A 78 -1.58 6.35 18.48
C ALA A 78 -1.40 4.87 18.79
N VAL A 79 -1.13 4.07 17.75
CA VAL A 79 -0.98 2.61 17.86
C VAL A 79 0.34 2.19 17.22
N VAL A 80 1.27 1.67 18.01
CA VAL A 80 2.57 1.15 17.56
C VAL A 80 2.63 -0.33 17.92
N LEU A 81 2.00 -1.16 17.09
CA LEU A 81 1.86 -2.60 17.29
C LEU A 81 2.08 -3.35 15.97
N ASP A 82 2.74 -4.48 16.06
CA ASP A 82 2.70 -5.49 14.99
C ASP A 82 1.30 -6.11 14.87
N ASN A 83 1.09 -6.94 13.85
CA ASN A 83 -0.16 -7.67 13.67
C ASN A 83 -0.46 -8.53 14.91
N CYS A 84 -1.49 -8.15 15.65
CA CYS A 84 -1.94 -8.82 16.86
C CYS A 84 -3.42 -8.54 17.13
N ASP A 85 -4.01 -9.30 18.03
CA ASP A 85 -5.43 -9.18 18.39
C ASP A 85 -5.73 -7.84 19.06
N GLU A 86 -4.78 -7.31 19.84
CA GLU A 86 -4.90 -6.02 20.52
C GLU A 86 -5.02 -4.86 19.53
N PHE A 87 -4.34 -4.98 18.37
CA PHE A 87 -4.50 -4.02 17.30
C PHE A 87 -5.93 -4.04 16.76
N VAL A 88 -6.46 -5.25 16.46
CA VAL A 88 -7.82 -5.41 15.95
C VAL A 88 -8.86 -4.90 16.96
N ASP A 89 -8.72 -5.24 18.24
CA ASP A 89 -9.59 -4.73 19.31
C ASP A 89 -9.58 -3.19 19.33
N THR A 90 -8.39 -2.57 19.19
CA THR A 90 -8.22 -1.10 19.22
C THR A 90 -8.90 -0.42 18.03
N VAL A 91 -8.83 -1.00 16.83
CA VAL A 91 -9.51 -0.45 15.63
C VAL A 91 -11.02 -0.27 15.89
N PHE A 92 -11.66 -1.33 16.40
CA PHE A 92 -13.10 -1.29 16.66
C PHE A 92 -13.45 -0.49 17.92
N ALA A 93 -12.60 -0.53 18.94
CA ALA A 93 -12.79 0.26 20.16
C ALA A 93 -12.74 1.77 19.88
N CYS A 94 -11.74 2.24 19.11
CA CYS A 94 -11.67 3.64 18.69
C CYS A 94 -12.91 4.04 17.88
N SER A 95 -13.31 3.19 16.92
CA SER A 95 -14.51 3.43 16.12
C SER A 95 -15.79 3.53 16.96
N LYS A 96 -15.95 2.67 17.99
CA LYS A 96 -17.11 2.68 18.89
C LYS A 96 -17.13 3.88 19.82
N LEU A 97 -15.96 4.32 20.26
CA LEU A 97 -15.80 5.49 21.12
C LEU A 97 -15.88 6.82 20.37
N GLY A 98 -15.79 6.79 19.04
CA GLY A 98 -15.65 8.02 18.22
C GLY A 98 -14.26 8.64 18.32
N ALA A 99 -13.25 7.90 18.76
CA ALA A 99 -11.86 8.32 18.77
C ALA A 99 -11.19 8.01 17.43
N THR A 100 -10.24 8.84 17.03
CA THR A 100 -9.48 8.67 15.80
C THR A 100 -8.24 7.81 16.07
N GLN A 101 -8.15 6.62 15.46
CA GLN A 101 -6.92 5.85 15.53
C GLN A 101 -5.81 6.46 14.66
N VAL A 102 -4.58 6.38 15.14
CA VAL A 102 -3.38 6.78 14.39
C VAL A 102 -2.41 5.61 14.35
N PRO A 103 -2.58 4.70 13.38
CA PRO A 103 -1.72 3.54 13.24
C PRO A 103 -0.35 3.97 12.72
N LEU A 104 0.69 3.68 13.49
CA LEU A 104 2.06 4.05 13.20
C LEU A 104 2.90 2.82 12.88
N ASN A 105 3.84 2.99 11.96
CA ASN A 105 4.77 1.93 11.59
C ASN A 105 5.66 1.55 12.78
N THR A 106 5.74 0.26 13.09
CA THR A 106 6.48 -0.28 14.25
C THR A 106 8.00 -0.09 14.18
N TYR A 107 8.53 0.24 13.00
CA TYR A 107 9.95 0.55 12.81
C TYR A 107 10.31 2.03 13.05
N LEU A 108 9.33 2.88 13.37
CA LEU A 108 9.58 4.28 13.66
C LEU A 108 10.30 4.44 15.00
N SER A 109 11.30 5.31 15.03
CA SER A 109 12.05 5.68 16.23
C SER A 109 12.55 7.13 16.13
N GLY A 110 13.05 7.69 17.23
CA GLY A 110 13.64 9.01 17.29
C GLY A 110 12.73 10.09 16.69
N GLU A 111 13.31 10.95 15.85
CA GLU A 111 12.63 12.11 15.28
C GLU A 111 11.39 11.77 14.45
N PHE A 112 11.39 10.65 13.71
CA PHE A 112 10.24 10.27 12.90
C PHE A 112 9.02 9.86 13.76
N LEU A 113 9.24 9.13 14.85
CA LEU A 113 8.19 8.79 15.80
C LEU A 113 7.71 10.03 16.55
N ARG A 114 8.65 10.84 17.04
CA ARG A 114 8.36 12.10 17.72
C ARG A 114 7.48 13.01 16.86
N TYR A 115 7.88 13.19 15.59
CA TYR A 115 7.14 14.03 14.65
C TYR A 115 5.70 13.56 14.50
N GLN A 116 5.46 12.27 14.21
CA GLN A 116 4.11 11.80 13.96
C GLN A 116 3.22 11.85 15.21
N LEU A 117 3.76 11.54 16.39
CA LEU A 117 3.02 11.66 17.66
C LEU A 117 2.65 13.12 17.98
N THR A 118 3.55 14.05 17.71
CA THR A 118 3.33 15.48 17.96
C THR A 118 2.39 16.08 16.92
N ASP A 119 2.61 15.79 15.64
CA ASP A 119 1.81 16.30 14.52
C ASP A 119 0.34 15.88 14.62
N CYS A 120 0.07 14.59 14.90
CA CYS A 120 -1.32 14.15 15.10
C CYS A 120 -1.93 14.61 16.43
N GLY A 121 -1.11 15.08 17.37
CA GLY A 121 -1.58 15.49 18.69
C GLY A 121 -2.15 14.32 19.51
N ALA A 122 -1.54 13.12 19.41
CA ALA A 122 -1.97 11.98 20.19
C ALA A 122 -1.63 12.13 21.67
N THR A 123 -2.66 12.01 22.52
CA THR A 123 -2.48 12.01 23.99
C THR A 123 -2.45 10.61 24.58
N THR A 124 -2.79 9.59 23.79
CA THR A 124 -2.77 8.18 24.19
C THR A 124 -1.94 7.38 23.19
N LEU A 125 -1.03 6.55 23.71
CA LEU A 125 -0.20 5.63 22.94
C LEU A 125 -0.48 4.21 23.39
N ILE A 126 -0.83 3.33 22.45
CA ILE A 126 -0.93 1.88 22.65
C ILE A 126 0.25 1.24 21.94
N ALA A 127 1.13 0.56 22.67
CA ALA A 127 2.34 0.00 22.07
C ALA A 127 2.80 -1.29 22.76
N ASP A 128 3.52 -2.12 22.03
CA ASP A 128 4.23 -3.27 22.58
C ASP A 128 5.56 -2.84 23.23
N ARG A 129 6.35 -3.82 23.68
CA ARG A 129 7.63 -3.56 24.35
C ARG A 129 8.58 -2.72 23.47
N SER A 130 8.65 -2.99 22.19
CA SER A 130 9.54 -2.31 21.24
C SER A 130 9.08 -0.88 20.97
N GLY A 131 7.78 -0.69 20.75
CA GLY A 131 7.17 0.62 20.57
C GLY A 131 7.30 1.50 21.81
N ILE A 132 7.12 0.94 23.01
CA ILE A 132 7.34 1.68 24.28
C ILE A 132 8.81 2.07 24.44
N ALA A 133 9.75 1.16 24.12
CA ALA A 133 11.18 1.48 24.22
C ALA A 133 11.59 2.61 23.25
N ALA A 134 11.03 2.61 22.03
CA ALA A 134 11.24 3.71 21.09
C ALA A 134 10.61 5.03 21.59
N TYR A 135 9.40 4.97 22.13
CA TYR A 135 8.72 6.13 22.72
C TYR A 135 9.46 6.72 23.93
N GLN A 136 9.98 5.88 24.82
CA GLN A 136 10.70 6.35 26.04
C GLN A 136 11.90 7.25 25.73
N GLN A 137 12.52 7.10 24.55
CA GLN A 137 13.64 7.93 24.12
C GLN A 137 13.25 9.38 23.77
N ILE A 138 11.95 9.62 23.57
CA ILE A 138 11.39 10.89 23.09
C ILE A 138 10.21 11.38 23.95
N SER A 139 9.91 10.71 25.05
CA SER A 139 8.70 10.90 25.85
C SER A 139 8.55 12.33 26.38
N ASP A 140 9.64 12.97 26.75
CA ASP A 140 9.69 14.37 27.21
C ASP A 140 9.48 15.41 26.10
N GLN A 141 9.47 14.98 24.83
CA GLN A 141 9.30 15.80 23.65
C GLN A 141 7.93 15.60 22.97
N THR A 142 7.01 14.90 23.62
CA THR A 142 5.67 14.62 23.10
C THR A 142 4.61 15.06 24.11
N ILE A 143 3.35 15.08 23.66
CA ILE A 143 2.17 15.38 24.49
C ILE A 143 1.41 14.13 24.93
N VAL A 144 2.00 12.94 24.77
CA VAL A 144 1.39 11.68 25.19
C VAL A 144 1.29 11.65 26.72
N GLU A 145 0.09 11.58 27.24
CA GLU A 145 -0.22 11.54 28.67
C GLU A 145 -0.47 10.12 29.20
N ARG A 146 -0.90 9.22 28.29
CA ARG A 146 -1.32 7.86 28.63
C ARG A 146 -0.60 6.86 27.75
N VAL A 147 0.05 5.89 28.37
CA VAL A 147 0.67 4.77 27.67
C VAL A 147 -0.05 3.49 28.07
N VAL A 148 -0.48 2.74 27.06
CA VAL A 148 -1.07 1.41 27.23
C VAL A 148 -0.08 0.38 26.69
N SER A 149 0.31 -0.59 27.53
CA SER A 149 1.30 -1.60 27.18
C SER A 149 0.65 -2.92 26.75
N VAL A 150 1.12 -3.46 25.63
CA VAL A 150 0.67 -4.75 25.07
C VAL A 150 1.76 -5.81 25.26
N GLY A 151 1.37 -6.96 25.85
CA GLY A 151 2.26 -8.12 26.01
C GLY A 151 3.44 -7.91 26.98
N CYS A 152 3.48 -6.78 27.71
CA CYS A 152 4.53 -6.48 28.68
C CYS A 152 3.98 -5.58 29.80
N ARG A 153 4.66 -5.60 30.95
CA ARG A 153 4.41 -4.64 32.04
C ARG A 153 5.49 -3.59 32.07
N VAL A 154 5.09 -2.33 32.06
CA VAL A 154 5.98 -1.15 32.11
C VAL A 154 5.49 -0.21 33.18
N VAL A 155 6.40 0.32 33.98
CA VAL A 155 6.06 1.27 35.06
C VAL A 155 5.46 2.53 34.42
N GLY A 156 4.32 2.95 34.92
CA GLY A 156 3.59 4.13 34.41
C GLY A 156 2.70 3.87 33.19
N ALA A 157 2.69 2.64 32.66
CA ALA A 157 1.79 2.25 31.59
C ALA A 157 0.64 1.37 32.13
N VAL A 158 -0.56 1.53 31.56
CA VAL A 158 -1.72 0.67 31.83
C VAL A 158 -1.59 -0.59 30.97
N PRO A 159 -1.64 -1.81 31.54
CA PRO A 159 -1.68 -3.03 30.75
C PRO A 159 -2.95 -3.09 29.88
N PHE A 160 -2.82 -3.50 28.62
CA PHE A 160 -3.96 -3.60 27.70
C PHE A 160 -5.06 -4.56 28.22
N ASP A 161 -4.67 -5.60 28.95
CA ASP A 161 -5.61 -6.53 29.55
C ASP A 161 -6.52 -5.86 30.61
N GLU A 162 -6.10 -4.77 31.22
CA GLU A 162 -6.97 -3.98 32.10
C GLU A 162 -8.08 -3.27 31.32
N LEU A 163 -7.80 -2.82 30.08
CA LEU A 163 -8.84 -2.29 29.19
C LEU A 163 -9.83 -3.41 28.79
N ARG A 164 -9.32 -4.60 28.45
CA ARG A 164 -10.17 -5.78 28.13
C ARG A 164 -11.00 -6.26 29.32
N ALA A 165 -10.54 -6.03 30.54
CA ALA A 165 -11.24 -6.39 31.76
C ALA A 165 -12.25 -5.33 32.24
N CYS A 166 -12.31 -4.16 31.57
CA CYS A 166 -13.24 -3.10 31.95
C CYS A 166 -14.69 -3.56 31.84
N THR A 167 -15.46 -3.34 32.90
CA THR A 167 -16.90 -3.65 32.97
C THR A 167 -17.79 -2.40 32.98
N GLY A 168 -17.16 -1.23 32.81
CA GLY A 168 -17.87 0.04 32.73
C GLY A 168 -18.75 0.12 31.49
N PRO A 169 -19.73 1.04 31.47
CA PRO A 169 -20.57 1.23 30.31
C PRO A 169 -19.77 1.85 29.16
N LEU A 170 -20.04 1.40 27.94
CA LEU A 170 -19.61 2.10 26.75
C LEU A 170 -20.32 3.47 26.69
N PRO A 171 -19.61 4.60 26.48
CA PRO A 171 -20.27 5.87 26.29
C PRO A 171 -21.25 5.85 25.11
N ASP A 172 -22.40 6.47 25.28
CA ASP A 172 -23.38 6.63 24.20
C ASP A 172 -22.89 7.72 23.23
N THR A 173 -22.09 7.32 22.25
CA THR A 173 -21.48 8.22 21.26
C THR A 173 -22.11 7.96 19.91
N VAL A 174 -22.64 9.00 19.30
CA VAL A 174 -23.11 8.95 17.91
C VAL A 174 -21.90 9.19 17.00
N VAL A 175 -21.54 8.16 16.23
CA VAL A 175 -20.47 8.22 15.21
C VAL A 175 -21.10 8.15 13.83
N THR A 176 -20.66 8.99 12.93
CA THR A 176 -21.19 9.12 11.56
C THR A 176 -20.15 8.77 10.50
N ALA A 177 -20.58 8.65 9.26
CA ALA A 177 -19.69 8.41 8.12
C ALA A 177 -18.67 9.54 7.90
N GLU A 178 -19.00 10.77 8.31
CA GLU A 178 -18.17 11.96 8.11
C GLU A 178 -17.05 12.08 9.16
N ASP A 179 -17.21 11.42 10.33
CA ASP A 179 -16.22 11.45 11.40
C ASP A 179 -14.92 10.78 10.95
N ILE A 180 -13.79 11.32 11.39
CA ILE A 180 -12.47 10.78 11.06
C ILE A 180 -12.19 9.53 11.89
N GLY A 181 -12.21 8.39 11.22
CA GLY A 181 -11.92 7.08 11.86
C GLY A 181 -10.43 6.80 12.00
N ALA A 182 -9.61 7.30 11.09
CA ALA A 182 -8.16 7.09 11.12
C ALA A 182 -7.38 8.28 10.54
N ILE A 183 -6.16 8.49 11.06
CA ILE A 183 -5.12 9.31 10.42
C ILE A 183 -3.97 8.37 10.05
N VAL A 184 -3.76 8.16 8.75
CA VAL A 184 -2.69 7.28 8.24
C VAL A 184 -1.60 8.11 7.62
N TYR A 185 -0.38 7.98 8.13
CA TYR A 185 0.76 8.73 7.61
C TYR A 185 1.29 8.14 6.32
N THR A 186 1.47 9.00 5.31
CA THR A 186 2.07 8.66 4.03
C THR A 186 3.44 9.30 3.90
N SER A 187 4.39 8.58 3.30
CA SER A 187 5.69 9.15 2.97
C SER A 187 5.51 10.24 1.93
N GLY A 188 5.55 11.49 2.36
CA GLY A 188 5.54 12.64 1.46
C GLY A 188 6.71 12.59 0.47
N THR A 189 6.48 13.09 -0.72
CA THR A 189 7.51 13.12 -1.79
C THR A 189 8.58 14.18 -1.56
N THR A 190 8.34 15.14 -0.66
CA THR A 190 9.15 16.36 -0.52
C THR A 190 9.37 16.80 0.93
N GLY A 191 9.28 15.91 1.92
CA GLY A 191 9.44 16.32 3.31
C GLY A 191 8.93 15.29 4.31
N MET A 192 8.59 15.76 5.52
CA MET A 192 8.04 14.93 6.58
C MET A 192 6.72 14.26 6.15
N PRO A 193 6.42 13.05 6.68
CA PRO A 193 5.18 12.34 6.39
C PRO A 193 3.94 13.20 6.66
N LYS A 194 2.88 13.01 5.86
CA LYS A 194 1.61 13.71 6.01
C LYS A 194 0.54 12.76 6.52
N GLY A 195 -0.21 13.16 7.53
CA GLY A 195 -1.33 12.38 8.07
C GLY A 195 -2.58 12.52 7.21
N CYS A 196 -2.94 11.48 6.44
CA CYS A 196 -4.18 11.44 5.67
C CYS A 196 -5.36 11.22 6.60
N MET A 197 -6.32 12.13 6.60
CA MET A 197 -7.58 12.00 7.36
C MET A 197 -8.55 11.10 6.60
N LEU A 198 -8.89 9.96 7.17
CA LEU A 198 -9.78 8.97 6.58
C LEU A 198 -11.08 8.90 7.38
N SER A 199 -12.19 9.29 6.76
CA SER A 199 -13.50 9.21 7.38
C SER A 199 -13.99 7.76 7.48
N HIS A 200 -14.93 7.48 8.38
CA HIS A 200 -15.57 6.18 8.46
C HIS A 200 -16.23 5.79 7.14
N GLY A 201 -16.86 6.74 6.46
CA GLY A 201 -17.47 6.54 5.15
C GLY A 201 -16.47 6.11 4.09
N TYR A 202 -15.28 6.73 4.04
CA TYR A 202 -14.21 6.30 3.14
C TYR A 202 -13.73 4.88 3.47
N LEU A 203 -13.43 4.60 4.74
CA LEU A 203 -12.95 3.28 5.19
C LEU A 203 -13.95 2.14 4.91
N THR A 204 -15.25 2.43 4.89
CA THR A 204 -16.30 1.45 4.58
C THR A 204 -16.67 1.41 3.11
N LEU A 205 -16.35 2.43 2.32
CA LEU A 205 -16.59 2.47 0.87
C LEU A 205 -15.52 1.68 0.10
N VAL A 206 -14.25 1.78 0.49
CA VAL A 206 -13.11 1.11 -0.17
C VAL A 206 -13.38 -0.37 -0.49
N PRO A 207 -13.92 -1.20 0.40
CA PRO A 207 -14.27 -2.59 0.13
C PRO A 207 -15.17 -2.80 -1.10
N SER A 208 -16.06 -1.84 -1.42
CA SER A 208 -17.04 -2.02 -2.50
C SER A 208 -16.40 -2.32 -3.86
N ALA A 209 -15.26 -1.69 -4.15
CA ALA A 209 -14.57 -1.92 -5.41
C ALA A 209 -14.10 -3.37 -5.55
N TYR A 210 -13.55 -3.95 -4.50
CA TYR A 210 -13.07 -5.34 -4.50
C TYR A 210 -14.21 -6.35 -4.59
N LEU A 211 -15.38 -6.01 -4.01
CA LEU A 211 -16.60 -6.83 -4.09
C LEU A 211 -17.23 -6.75 -5.47
N GLU A 212 -17.39 -5.55 -6.03
CA GLU A 212 -17.94 -5.34 -7.38
C GLU A 212 -17.04 -5.97 -8.46
N ALA A 213 -15.72 -5.91 -8.28
CA ALA A 213 -14.76 -6.53 -9.17
C ALA A 213 -14.63 -8.06 -8.97
N HIS A 214 -15.36 -8.64 -8.03
CA HIS A 214 -15.35 -10.07 -7.68
C HIS A 214 -13.98 -10.61 -7.24
N TRP A 215 -13.11 -9.75 -6.70
CA TRP A 215 -11.86 -10.24 -6.12
C TRP A 215 -12.15 -11.08 -4.90
N VAL A 216 -13.06 -10.62 -4.05
CA VAL A 216 -13.52 -11.32 -2.85
C VAL A 216 -14.98 -11.70 -3.03
N ILE A 217 -15.34 -12.94 -2.73
CA ILE A 217 -16.70 -13.49 -2.87
C ILE A 217 -17.16 -14.15 -1.57
N PRO A 218 -18.48 -14.32 -1.38
CA PRO A 218 -19.01 -15.08 -0.26
C PRO A 218 -18.41 -16.49 -0.16
N GLY A 219 -18.04 -16.89 1.06
CA GLY A 219 -17.41 -18.18 1.31
C GLY A 219 -15.89 -18.17 1.25
N ASP A 220 -15.27 -17.09 0.82
CA ASP A 220 -13.80 -16.95 0.92
C ASP A 220 -13.33 -16.94 2.37
N ARG A 221 -12.08 -17.33 2.55
CA ARG A 221 -11.25 -17.06 3.72
C ARG A 221 -9.97 -16.43 3.23
N ILE A 222 -9.70 -15.22 3.70
CA ILE A 222 -8.54 -14.44 3.25
C ILE A 222 -7.33 -14.74 4.14
N CYS A 223 -6.15 -14.91 3.54
CA CYS A 223 -4.87 -14.84 4.24
C CYS A 223 -4.06 -13.66 3.73
N THR A 224 -3.49 -12.88 4.65
CA THR A 224 -2.67 -11.72 4.32
C THR A 224 -1.53 -11.51 5.32
N PRO A 225 -0.34 -11.10 4.86
CA PRO A 225 0.74 -10.61 5.70
C PRO A 225 0.76 -9.08 5.80
N PHE A 226 -0.27 -8.39 5.32
CA PHE A 226 -0.30 -6.93 5.37
C PHE A 226 -0.29 -6.44 6.81
N PRO A 227 0.58 -5.44 7.11
CA PRO A 227 0.58 -4.84 8.43
C PRO A 227 -0.73 -4.08 8.67
N LEU A 228 -1.26 -4.24 9.88
CA LEU A 228 -2.48 -3.55 10.31
C LEU A 228 -2.28 -2.04 10.52
N PHE A 229 -1.05 -1.57 10.66
CA PHE A 229 -0.78 -0.13 10.67
C PHE A 229 -0.91 0.53 9.29
N HIS A 230 -1.09 -0.26 8.23
CA HIS A 230 -1.32 0.23 6.86
C HIS A 230 -2.78 0.04 6.45
N LEU A 231 -3.29 0.96 5.59
CA LEU A 231 -4.65 0.90 5.05
C LEU A 231 -4.99 -0.46 4.44
N SER A 232 -4.02 -1.13 3.81
CA SER A 232 -4.22 -2.42 3.15
C SER A 232 -4.70 -3.51 4.10
N GLY A 233 -4.08 -3.66 5.28
CA GLY A 233 -4.45 -4.67 6.26
C GLY A 233 -5.83 -4.41 6.86
N GLN A 234 -6.08 -3.18 7.28
CA GLN A 234 -7.34 -2.83 7.94
C GLN A 234 -8.50 -2.72 6.95
N THR A 235 -8.35 -1.94 5.89
CA THR A 235 -9.48 -1.52 5.05
C THR A 235 -9.65 -2.41 3.83
N ILE A 236 -8.56 -2.67 3.07
CA ILE A 236 -8.67 -3.49 1.87
C ILE A 236 -8.99 -4.94 2.24
N VAL A 237 -8.37 -5.49 3.29
CA VAL A 237 -8.58 -6.89 3.66
C VAL A 237 -9.64 -7.05 4.75
N MET A 238 -9.41 -6.52 5.95
CA MET A 238 -10.27 -6.80 7.10
C MET A 238 -11.69 -6.23 6.94
N GLN A 239 -11.82 -4.97 6.45
CA GLN A 239 -13.14 -4.39 6.20
C GLN A 239 -13.85 -5.08 5.02
N THR A 240 -13.13 -5.52 3.97
CA THR A 240 -13.73 -6.28 2.87
C THR A 240 -14.27 -7.62 3.36
N ALA A 241 -13.51 -8.35 4.18
CA ALA A 241 -13.97 -9.59 4.79
C ALA A 241 -15.20 -9.37 5.68
N LEU A 242 -15.17 -8.31 6.48
CA LEU A 242 -16.27 -7.94 7.37
C LEU A 242 -17.57 -7.62 6.63
N GLN A 243 -17.47 -7.00 5.44
CA GLN A 243 -18.65 -6.70 4.62
C GLN A 243 -19.40 -7.94 4.13
N LEU A 244 -18.66 -9.04 3.88
CA LEU A 244 -19.22 -10.32 3.42
C LEU A 244 -19.52 -11.30 4.55
N GLY A 245 -19.13 -11.01 5.79
CA GLY A 245 -19.22 -11.95 6.90
C GLY A 245 -18.33 -13.18 6.72
N ILE A 246 -17.15 -13.00 6.10
CA ILE A 246 -16.12 -14.03 5.90
C ILE A 246 -14.96 -13.83 6.87
N SER A 247 -14.08 -14.81 6.97
CA SER A 247 -12.96 -14.79 7.92
C SER A 247 -11.64 -14.36 7.27
N VAL A 248 -10.75 -13.78 8.09
CA VAL A 248 -9.42 -13.36 7.66
C VAL A 248 -8.34 -13.84 8.63
N PHE A 249 -7.30 -14.47 8.08
CA PHE A 249 -6.07 -14.76 8.78
C PHE A 249 -5.03 -13.71 8.43
N VAL A 250 -4.66 -12.90 9.40
CA VAL A 250 -3.60 -11.89 9.28
C VAL A 250 -2.35 -12.49 9.90
N THR A 251 -1.34 -12.84 9.10
CA THR A 251 -0.12 -13.41 9.67
C THR A 251 0.62 -12.40 10.53
N PRO A 252 1.23 -12.81 11.65
CA PRO A 252 1.99 -11.89 12.52
C PRO A 252 3.13 -11.17 11.79
N SER A 253 3.75 -11.86 10.83
CA SER A 253 4.80 -11.34 9.96
C SER A 253 4.81 -12.12 8.64
N PHE A 254 5.44 -11.56 7.61
CA PHE A 254 5.68 -12.27 6.36
C PHE A 254 6.89 -13.18 6.46
N SER A 255 6.74 -14.41 5.97
CA SER A 255 7.84 -15.36 5.77
C SER A 255 7.64 -16.07 4.44
N ALA A 256 8.54 -15.87 3.49
CA ALA A 256 8.44 -16.44 2.15
C ALA A 256 8.39 -17.98 2.15
N SER A 257 9.10 -18.62 3.09
CA SER A 257 9.18 -20.09 3.19
C SER A 257 7.96 -20.72 3.84
N THR A 258 7.18 -19.99 4.65
CA THR A 258 6.08 -20.57 5.43
C THR A 258 4.71 -20.01 5.08
N PHE A 259 4.62 -18.86 4.43
CA PHE A 259 3.36 -18.16 4.17
C PHE A 259 2.31 -19.03 3.46
N MET A 260 2.71 -19.70 2.37
CA MET A 260 1.78 -20.54 1.59
C MET A 260 1.26 -21.74 2.41
N CYS A 261 2.12 -22.37 3.20
CA CYS A 261 1.72 -23.45 4.10
C CYS A 261 0.80 -22.97 5.21
N SER A 262 1.13 -21.84 5.84
CA SER A 262 0.28 -21.24 6.88
C SER A 262 -1.10 -20.88 6.33
N ALA A 263 -1.18 -20.31 5.13
CA ALA A 263 -2.45 -20.00 4.47
C ALA A 263 -3.30 -21.25 4.23
N ARG A 264 -2.70 -22.34 3.73
CA ARG A 264 -3.39 -23.62 3.54
C ARG A 264 -3.87 -24.19 4.86
N ASP A 265 -3.01 -24.23 5.87
CA ASP A 265 -3.31 -24.86 7.17
C ASP A 265 -4.46 -24.14 7.90
N GLU A 266 -4.61 -22.83 7.67
CA GLU A 266 -5.76 -22.04 8.15
C GLU A 266 -6.96 -22.09 7.19
N GLY A 267 -6.89 -22.87 6.10
CA GLY A 267 -7.99 -23.06 5.15
C GLY A 267 -8.29 -21.80 4.31
N ALA A 268 -7.29 -20.97 4.04
CA ALA A 268 -7.47 -19.81 3.17
C ALA A 268 -7.86 -20.25 1.75
N THR A 269 -8.73 -19.49 1.13
CA THR A 269 -9.10 -19.63 -0.29
C THR A 269 -8.52 -18.52 -1.14
N MET A 270 -8.17 -17.40 -0.50
CA MET A 270 -7.68 -16.21 -1.14
C MET A 270 -6.46 -15.62 -0.43
N LEU A 271 -5.48 -15.17 -1.22
CA LEU A 271 -4.24 -14.56 -0.73
C LEU A 271 -4.19 -13.09 -1.14
N PHE A 272 -3.83 -12.23 -0.18
CA PHE A 272 -3.55 -10.81 -0.42
C PHE A 272 -2.11 -10.48 -0.03
N GLY A 273 -1.38 -9.80 -0.92
CA GLY A 273 -0.02 -9.34 -0.66
C GLY A 273 0.48 -8.37 -1.73
N ILE A 274 1.77 -8.04 -1.68
CA ILE A 274 2.46 -7.23 -2.69
C ILE A 274 3.37 -8.09 -3.56
N GLY A 275 3.70 -7.58 -4.76
CA GLY A 275 4.54 -8.28 -5.72
C GLY A 275 5.90 -8.71 -5.16
N ALA A 276 6.55 -7.90 -4.32
CA ALA A 276 7.80 -8.25 -3.66
C ALA A 276 7.69 -9.53 -2.79
N MET A 277 6.55 -9.74 -2.13
CA MET A 277 6.29 -10.95 -1.35
C MET A 277 6.13 -12.17 -2.26
N ALA A 278 5.40 -12.02 -3.38
CA ALA A 278 5.27 -13.08 -4.37
C ALA A 278 6.62 -13.47 -4.99
N MET A 279 7.46 -12.48 -5.30
CA MET A 279 8.82 -12.73 -5.80
C MET A 279 9.67 -13.48 -4.77
N ALA A 280 9.60 -13.12 -3.50
CA ALA A 280 10.29 -13.82 -2.42
C ALA A 280 9.79 -15.28 -2.26
N ILE A 281 8.49 -15.53 -2.46
CA ILE A 281 7.92 -16.89 -2.48
C ILE A 281 8.42 -17.67 -3.71
N LEU A 282 8.42 -17.06 -4.88
CA LEU A 282 8.92 -17.70 -6.12
C LEU A 282 10.41 -18.06 -6.03
N ALA A 283 11.20 -17.27 -5.31
CA ALA A 283 12.63 -17.56 -5.08
C ALA A 283 12.88 -18.75 -4.13
N GLN A 284 11.84 -19.27 -3.42
CA GLN A 284 12.01 -20.45 -2.58
C GLN A 284 12.20 -21.72 -3.44
N PRO A 285 12.98 -22.71 -2.97
CA PRO A 285 13.12 -23.99 -3.66
C PRO A 285 11.77 -24.64 -3.91
N VAL A 286 11.58 -25.21 -5.11
CA VAL A 286 10.36 -25.94 -5.46
C VAL A 286 10.31 -27.26 -4.70
N THR A 287 9.18 -27.52 -4.01
CA THR A 287 8.95 -28.77 -3.29
C THR A 287 7.67 -29.47 -3.78
N THR A 288 7.60 -30.78 -3.61
CA THR A 288 6.41 -31.57 -4.01
C THR A 288 5.20 -31.37 -3.09
N SER A 289 5.43 -30.77 -1.91
CA SER A 289 4.39 -30.52 -0.89
C SER A 289 3.87 -29.07 -0.88
N GLU A 290 4.23 -28.27 -1.88
CA GLU A 290 3.76 -26.88 -1.98
C GLU A 290 2.24 -26.79 -2.00
N PRO A 291 1.64 -25.87 -1.21
CA PRO A 291 0.22 -25.60 -1.28
C PRO A 291 -0.17 -25.05 -2.65
N ARG A 292 -1.25 -25.56 -3.21
CA ARG A 292 -1.76 -25.19 -4.55
C ARG A 292 -3.26 -25.04 -4.52
N GLY A 293 -3.82 -24.42 -5.56
CA GLY A 293 -5.26 -24.40 -5.80
C GLY A 293 -6.01 -23.40 -4.93
N PHE A 294 -5.38 -22.31 -4.49
CA PHE A 294 -6.14 -21.20 -3.94
C PHE A 294 -7.06 -20.62 -5.03
N ARG A 295 -8.23 -20.14 -4.64
CA ARG A 295 -9.17 -19.57 -5.61
C ARG A 295 -8.61 -18.35 -6.34
N LEU A 296 -7.87 -17.52 -5.62
CA LEU A 296 -7.26 -16.30 -6.15
C LEU A 296 -6.09 -15.85 -5.27
N ALA A 297 -5.08 -15.26 -5.91
CA ALA A 297 -4.04 -14.50 -5.21
C ALA A 297 -3.89 -13.10 -5.81
N THR A 298 -3.71 -12.09 -4.96
CA THR A 298 -3.43 -10.73 -5.38
C THR A 298 -2.04 -10.29 -4.94
N TRP A 299 -1.24 -9.81 -5.91
CA TRP A 299 0.16 -9.43 -5.72
C TRP A 299 0.46 -8.14 -6.50
N ILE A 300 0.14 -6.97 -5.95
CA ILE A 300 0.24 -5.68 -6.65
C ILE A 300 1.50 -4.91 -6.22
N PRO A 301 2.29 -4.42 -7.18
CA PRO A 301 2.35 -4.77 -8.60
C PRO A 301 3.15 -6.06 -8.83
N MET A 302 2.95 -6.71 -9.98
CA MET A 302 3.70 -7.92 -10.37
C MET A 302 3.90 -7.92 -11.89
N THR A 303 5.08 -8.38 -12.36
CA THR A 303 5.32 -8.49 -13.82
C THR A 303 4.51 -9.64 -14.41
N PRO A 304 4.20 -9.60 -15.73
CA PRO A 304 3.43 -10.66 -16.36
C PRO A 304 4.11 -12.03 -16.28
N GLU A 305 5.43 -12.05 -16.44
CA GLU A 305 6.22 -13.28 -16.38
C GLU A 305 6.13 -13.91 -15.00
N ALA A 306 6.29 -13.10 -13.96
CA ALA A 306 6.16 -13.55 -12.57
C ALA A 306 4.71 -13.98 -12.23
N GLN A 307 3.69 -13.31 -12.78
CA GLN A 307 2.30 -13.75 -12.68
C GLN A 307 2.11 -15.15 -13.25
N LEU A 308 2.55 -15.37 -14.48
CA LEU A 308 2.42 -16.66 -15.15
C LEU A 308 3.19 -17.76 -14.41
N GLU A 309 4.38 -17.45 -13.91
CA GLU A 309 5.17 -18.41 -13.11
C GLU A 309 4.47 -18.76 -11.79
N PHE A 310 3.91 -17.76 -11.09
CA PHE A 310 3.15 -18.00 -9.86
C PHE A 310 1.90 -18.86 -10.14
N GLU A 311 1.13 -18.53 -11.17
CA GLU A 311 -0.05 -19.28 -11.58
C GLU A 311 0.31 -20.75 -11.93
N ARG A 312 1.39 -20.95 -12.69
CA ARG A 312 1.86 -22.28 -13.07
C ARG A 312 2.38 -23.09 -11.86
N ARG A 313 3.16 -22.48 -10.99
CA ARG A 313 3.80 -23.16 -9.84
C ARG A 313 2.76 -23.56 -8.80
N PHE A 314 1.85 -22.67 -8.48
CA PHE A 314 0.90 -22.83 -7.38
C PHE A 314 -0.53 -23.20 -7.83
N ASP A 315 -0.75 -23.41 -9.13
CA ASP A 315 -2.09 -23.67 -9.69
C ASP A 315 -3.15 -22.71 -9.10
N THR A 316 -2.80 -21.44 -9.06
CA THR A 316 -3.57 -20.39 -8.37
C THR A 316 -3.69 -19.18 -9.29
N PRO A 317 -4.90 -18.83 -9.76
CA PRO A 317 -5.10 -17.61 -10.55
C PRO A 317 -4.63 -16.37 -9.79
N THR A 318 -4.06 -15.41 -10.52
CA THR A 318 -3.62 -14.14 -9.93
C THR A 318 -4.38 -12.96 -10.48
N ILE A 319 -4.53 -11.89 -9.69
CA ILE A 319 -4.92 -10.56 -10.14
C ILE A 319 -3.99 -9.54 -9.51
N CYS A 320 -3.30 -8.77 -10.36
CA CYS A 320 -2.23 -7.85 -9.93
C CYS A 320 -2.45 -6.44 -10.49
N GLU A 321 -3.60 -6.21 -11.07
CA GLU A 321 -3.95 -4.99 -11.78
C GLU A 321 -4.84 -4.10 -10.92
N GLY A 322 -4.23 -3.19 -10.22
CA GLY A 322 -4.90 -2.17 -9.40
C GLY A 322 -3.96 -1.01 -9.10
N TYR A 323 -4.53 0.13 -8.83
CA TYR A 323 -3.81 1.34 -8.42
C TYR A 323 -4.60 2.09 -7.36
N GLY A 324 -3.89 2.67 -6.42
CA GLY A 324 -4.44 3.55 -5.40
C GLY A 324 -3.35 4.11 -4.49
N GLN A 325 -3.72 5.16 -3.80
CA GLN A 325 -2.94 5.78 -2.73
C GLN A 325 -3.80 5.80 -1.47
N THR A 326 -3.22 6.09 -0.32
CA THR A 326 -3.99 6.25 0.94
C THR A 326 -5.10 7.28 0.78
N GLU A 327 -4.87 8.30 -0.04
CA GLU A 327 -5.79 9.38 -0.37
C GLU A 327 -7.00 8.91 -1.20
N CYS A 328 -6.85 7.81 -1.99
CA CYS A 328 -7.85 7.36 -2.98
C CYS A 328 -7.69 5.87 -3.32
N ALA A 329 -7.95 4.97 -2.38
CA ALA A 329 -7.79 3.52 -2.57
C ALA A 329 -9.14 2.80 -2.70
N PRO A 330 -9.26 1.85 -3.64
CA PRO A 330 -8.53 1.83 -4.89
C PRO A 330 -9.09 2.92 -5.82
N ALA A 331 -8.22 3.47 -6.67
CA ALA A 331 -8.68 4.41 -7.70
C ALA A 331 -9.05 3.67 -8.99
N MET A 332 -8.27 2.65 -9.33
CA MET A 332 -8.46 1.81 -10.51
C MET A 332 -8.33 0.35 -10.13
N ILE A 333 -9.08 -0.50 -10.81
CA ILE A 333 -9.11 -1.94 -10.56
C ILE A 333 -9.55 -2.68 -11.82
N ASN A 334 -9.06 -3.90 -12.03
CA ASN A 334 -9.60 -4.82 -13.03
C ASN A 334 -10.65 -5.74 -12.41
N HIS A 335 -11.68 -6.06 -13.17
CA HIS A 335 -12.67 -7.07 -12.80
C HIS A 335 -12.15 -8.48 -13.11
N ILE A 336 -12.48 -9.46 -12.27
CA ILE A 336 -12.13 -10.88 -12.53
C ILE A 336 -12.90 -11.42 -13.71
N SER A 337 -14.20 -11.10 -13.78
CA SER A 337 -15.09 -11.46 -14.88
C SER A 337 -15.32 -10.26 -15.79
N GLY A 338 -15.11 -10.42 -17.08
CA GLY A 338 -15.34 -9.38 -18.07
C GLY A 338 -14.05 -8.86 -18.71
N ASP A 339 -14.02 -7.56 -18.98
CA ASP A 339 -12.91 -6.92 -19.68
C ASP A 339 -11.74 -6.69 -18.73
N ARG A 340 -10.81 -7.64 -18.69
CA ARG A 340 -9.58 -7.60 -17.91
C ARG A 340 -8.38 -7.44 -18.83
N ARG A 341 -7.49 -6.51 -18.49
CA ARG A 341 -6.24 -6.29 -19.24
C ARG A 341 -5.05 -6.35 -18.29
N ARG A 342 -4.24 -7.41 -18.42
CA ARG A 342 -2.97 -7.54 -17.70
C ARG A 342 -2.06 -6.36 -18.05
N GLN A 343 -1.10 -6.05 -17.18
CA GLN A 343 -0.12 -4.96 -17.32
C GLN A 343 -0.72 -3.54 -17.28
N THR A 344 -2.00 -3.40 -16.96
CA THR A 344 -2.61 -2.09 -16.70
C THR A 344 -2.87 -1.91 -15.21
N SER A 345 -3.23 -0.71 -14.79
CA SER A 345 -3.75 -0.45 -13.45
C SER A 345 -5.25 -0.70 -13.34
N GLY A 346 -5.91 -1.10 -14.45
CA GLY A 346 -7.34 -1.30 -14.53
C GLY A 346 -8.09 -0.06 -15.02
N LYS A 347 -9.40 -0.06 -14.77
CA LYS A 347 -10.31 1.05 -15.06
C LYS A 347 -10.70 1.80 -13.79
N PRO A 348 -11.10 3.08 -13.89
CA PRO A 348 -11.62 3.85 -12.77
C PRO A 348 -12.74 3.13 -12.02
N VAL A 349 -12.71 3.19 -10.68
CA VAL A 349 -13.84 2.72 -9.88
C VAL A 349 -15.06 3.65 -10.07
N PRO A 350 -16.31 3.15 -9.93
CA PRO A 350 -17.51 3.92 -10.31
C PRO A 350 -17.71 5.23 -9.53
N TYR A 351 -17.15 5.35 -8.36
CA TYR A 351 -17.31 6.52 -7.48
C TYR A 351 -16.20 7.57 -7.62
N LEU A 352 -15.28 7.40 -8.59
CA LEU A 352 -14.21 8.36 -8.89
C LEU A 352 -14.22 8.76 -10.38
N ASP A 353 -13.92 10.02 -10.66
CA ASP A 353 -13.48 10.50 -11.96
C ASP A 353 -11.96 10.48 -11.98
N ILE A 354 -11.37 9.98 -13.07
CA ILE A 354 -9.92 9.96 -13.28
C ILE A 354 -9.63 10.55 -14.65
N ALA A 355 -8.62 11.41 -14.71
CA ALA A 355 -8.07 11.91 -15.96
C ALA A 355 -6.55 11.81 -15.95
N VAL A 356 -5.96 11.79 -17.13
CA VAL A 356 -4.51 11.92 -17.34
C VAL A 356 -4.28 13.30 -17.98
N VAL A 357 -3.48 14.14 -17.30
CA VAL A 357 -3.32 15.55 -17.67
C VAL A 357 -1.84 15.93 -17.87
N ASP A 358 -1.61 17.01 -18.64
CA ASP A 358 -0.30 17.64 -18.77
C ASP A 358 0.03 18.56 -17.57
N ASP A 359 1.18 19.25 -17.63
CA ASP A 359 1.62 20.17 -16.57
C ASP A 359 0.76 21.43 -16.43
N HIS A 360 -0.17 21.68 -17.36
CA HIS A 360 -1.15 22.77 -17.34
C HIS A 360 -2.56 22.30 -16.98
N ASP A 361 -2.70 21.04 -16.55
CA ASP A 361 -3.95 20.37 -16.18
C ASP A 361 -4.94 20.17 -17.36
N TRP A 362 -4.43 20.19 -18.61
CA TRP A 362 -5.22 19.81 -19.78
C TRP A 362 -5.18 18.30 -20.01
N PRO A 363 -6.30 17.65 -20.33
CA PRO A 363 -6.31 16.24 -20.68
C PRO A 363 -5.37 15.95 -21.85
N VAL A 364 -4.53 14.92 -21.71
CA VAL A 364 -3.65 14.48 -22.80
C VAL A 364 -4.38 13.51 -23.74
N PRO A 365 -3.99 13.42 -25.02
CA PRO A 365 -4.51 12.40 -25.93
C PRO A 365 -4.25 10.99 -25.43
N THR A 366 -5.12 10.05 -25.84
CA THR A 366 -4.96 8.61 -25.60
C THR A 366 -3.56 8.12 -26.00
N GLY A 367 -2.96 7.28 -25.17
CA GLY A 367 -1.60 6.75 -25.34
C GLY A 367 -0.48 7.72 -24.91
N ARG A 368 -0.78 8.99 -24.62
CA ARG A 368 0.22 9.95 -24.16
C ARG A 368 0.32 9.93 -22.63
N VAL A 369 1.53 9.95 -22.13
CA VAL A 369 1.84 10.02 -20.70
C VAL A 369 1.51 11.40 -20.13
N GLY A 370 0.86 11.42 -18.97
CA GLY A 370 0.57 12.60 -18.16
C GLY A 370 0.36 12.25 -16.70
N GLU A 371 0.08 13.22 -15.85
CA GLU A 371 -0.20 13.02 -14.43
C GLU A 371 -1.61 12.46 -14.22
N ILE A 372 -1.74 11.44 -13.37
CA ILE A 372 -3.05 10.95 -12.90
C ILE A 372 -3.64 12.01 -11.97
N VAL A 373 -4.84 12.48 -12.30
CA VAL A 373 -5.63 13.33 -11.42
C VAL A 373 -6.98 12.69 -11.13
N ILE A 374 -7.47 12.83 -9.88
CA ILE A 374 -8.62 12.09 -9.36
C ILE A 374 -9.60 13.06 -8.71
N ARG A 375 -10.90 12.81 -8.92
CA ARG A 375 -11.96 13.58 -8.29
C ARG A 375 -13.10 12.66 -7.80
N PRO A 376 -13.63 12.86 -6.58
CA PRO A 376 -14.76 12.08 -6.09
C PRO A 376 -16.07 12.44 -6.80
N ARG A 377 -16.89 11.43 -7.10
CA ARG A 377 -18.27 11.58 -7.60
C ARG A 377 -19.31 11.63 -6.48
N ARG A 378 -18.88 11.34 -5.26
CA ARG A 378 -19.74 11.33 -4.07
C ARG A 378 -18.95 11.72 -2.82
N PRO A 379 -19.61 12.16 -1.75
CA PRO A 379 -18.94 12.32 -0.46
C PRO A 379 -18.26 11.05 0.01
N GLU A 380 -17.22 11.19 0.83
CA GLU A 380 -16.42 10.14 1.46
C GLU A 380 -15.76 9.15 0.47
N ALA A 381 -15.66 9.48 -0.82
CA ALA A 381 -14.99 8.61 -1.80
C ALA A 381 -13.47 8.77 -1.82
N MET A 382 -12.93 9.75 -1.12
CA MET A 382 -11.50 10.03 -0.96
C MET A 382 -11.22 10.53 0.46
N TYR A 383 -9.94 10.69 0.80
CA TYR A 383 -9.52 11.27 2.07
C TYR A 383 -10.12 12.67 2.31
N SER A 384 -10.21 13.08 3.57
CA SER A 384 -10.76 14.39 3.95
C SER A 384 -9.72 15.52 3.95
N GLY A 385 -8.49 15.25 3.50
CA GLY A 385 -7.36 16.16 3.50
C GLY A 385 -6.21 15.69 4.40
N TYR A 386 -5.17 16.51 4.53
CA TYR A 386 -4.03 16.22 5.39
C TYR A 386 -4.21 16.90 6.76
N TRP A 387 -4.05 16.14 7.82
CA TRP A 387 -4.19 16.61 9.21
C TRP A 387 -3.26 17.78 9.49
N GLY A 388 -3.80 18.85 10.06
CA GLY A 388 -3.03 20.04 10.43
C GLY A 388 -2.34 20.77 9.27
N ASN A 389 -2.52 20.32 8.00
CA ASN A 389 -1.78 20.84 6.85
C ASN A 389 -2.70 21.27 5.69
N PRO A 390 -3.45 22.39 5.85
CA PRO A 390 -4.35 22.90 4.81
C PRO A 390 -3.62 23.35 3.55
N VAL A 391 -2.36 23.80 3.69
CA VAL A 391 -1.53 24.19 2.54
C VAL A 391 -1.23 22.98 1.64
N ALA A 392 -0.77 21.89 2.21
CA ALA A 392 -0.53 20.67 1.45
C ALA A 392 -1.81 20.09 0.85
N THR A 393 -2.93 20.19 1.59
CA THR A 393 -4.25 19.78 1.09
C THR A 393 -4.62 20.59 -0.15
N THR A 394 -4.55 21.93 -0.07
CA THR A 394 -4.87 22.81 -1.20
C THR A 394 -3.94 22.57 -2.40
N GLN A 395 -2.64 22.36 -2.17
CA GLN A 395 -1.69 22.03 -3.22
C GLN A 395 -1.98 20.71 -3.93
N ALA A 396 -2.44 19.70 -3.17
CA ALA A 396 -2.84 18.41 -3.74
C ALA A 396 -4.16 18.51 -4.53
N TRP A 397 -5.05 19.46 -4.17
CA TRP A 397 -6.36 19.68 -4.80
C TRP A 397 -6.37 20.85 -5.79
N ARG A 398 -5.36 20.94 -6.64
CA ARG A 398 -5.29 21.98 -7.68
C ARG A 398 -6.40 21.77 -8.73
N ASN A 399 -7.05 22.84 -9.16
CA ASN A 399 -8.15 22.84 -10.14
C ASN A 399 -9.31 21.86 -9.83
N LEU A 400 -9.59 21.63 -8.53
CA LEU A 400 -10.63 20.69 -8.05
C LEU A 400 -10.35 19.22 -8.39
N TRP A 401 -9.11 18.90 -8.69
CA TRP A 401 -8.61 17.54 -8.86
C TRP A 401 -7.51 17.26 -7.84
N HIS A 402 -7.53 16.06 -7.27
CA HIS A 402 -6.42 15.56 -6.49
C HIS A 402 -5.30 15.11 -7.43
N HIS A 403 -4.15 15.76 -7.32
CA HIS A 403 -2.93 15.46 -8.05
C HIS A 403 -2.17 14.35 -7.34
N THR A 404 -2.08 13.19 -7.99
CA THR A 404 -1.46 12.01 -7.37
C THR A 404 0.07 12.07 -7.30
N GLY A 405 0.67 12.88 -8.17
CA GLY A 405 2.11 12.88 -8.40
C GLY A 405 2.61 11.60 -9.08
N ASP A 406 1.72 10.86 -9.73
CA ASP A 406 2.01 9.62 -10.46
C ASP A 406 1.66 9.80 -11.95
N TYR A 407 2.53 9.32 -12.84
CA TYR A 407 2.33 9.38 -14.28
C TYR A 407 1.70 8.10 -14.83
N ALA A 408 0.86 8.24 -15.83
CA ALA A 408 0.20 7.15 -16.53
C ALA A 408 -0.17 7.56 -17.96
N TYR A 409 -0.62 6.59 -18.75
CA TYR A 409 -1.37 6.84 -19.98
C TYR A 409 -2.68 6.02 -19.98
N ALA A 410 -3.68 6.53 -20.68
CA ALA A 410 -4.93 5.80 -20.92
C ALA A 410 -4.94 5.25 -22.35
N ASP A 411 -5.50 4.06 -22.55
CA ASP A 411 -5.76 3.50 -23.88
C ASP A 411 -7.18 3.83 -24.40
N GLU A 412 -7.49 3.39 -25.63
CA GLU A 412 -8.78 3.68 -26.29
C GLU A 412 -9.97 3.02 -25.58
N ASP A 413 -9.74 1.95 -24.81
CA ASP A 413 -10.77 1.23 -24.06
C ASP A 413 -10.93 1.73 -22.62
N GLY A 414 -10.16 2.77 -22.24
CA GLY A 414 -10.19 3.42 -20.93
C GLY A 414 -9.43 2.69 -19.83
N PHE A 415 -8.56 1.72 -20.18
CA PHE A 415 -7.59 1.20 -19.22
C PHE A 415 -6.47 2.20 -19.01
N ILE A 416 -6.04 2.34 -17.76
CA ILE A 416 -4.96 3.23 -17.38
C ILE A 416 -3.75 2.40 -16.98
N THR A 417 -2.59 2.75 -17.51
CA THR A 417 -1.32 2.09 -17.19
C THR A 417 -0.42 3.06 -16.47
N PHE A 418 -0.13 2.77 -15.20
CA PHE A 418 0.86 3.50 -14.41
C PHE A 418 2.25 3.35 -15.06
N THR A 419 2.98 4.44 -15.17
CA THR A 419 4.34 4.44 -15.75
C THR A 419 5.42 4.73 -14.72
N ASP A 420 5.29 5.81 -13.94
CA ASP A 420 6.27 6.18 -12.92
C ASP A 420 5.71 7.25 -11.96
N ARG A 421 6.46 7.58 -10.93
CA ARG A 421 6.19 8.79 -10.14
C ARG A 421 6.73 10.02 -10.85
N LYS A 422 5.95 11.11 -10.84
CA LYS A 422 6.33 12.40 -11.44
C LYS A 422 7.72 12.89 -11.00
N LYS A 423 8.06 12.68 -9.72
CA LYS A 423 9.35 13.01 -9.12
C LYS A 423 10.49 12.03 -9.44
N ASP A 424 10.16 10.81 -9.88
CA ASP A 424 11.11 9.75 -10.22
C ASP A 424 11.29 9.65 -11.76
N ALA A 425 10.36 10.24 -12.53
CA ALA A 425 10.51 10.42 -13.97
C ALA A 425 11.71 11.34 -14.25
N LEU A 426 12.50 10.93 -15.21
CA LEU A 426 13.72 11.61 -15.63
C LEU A 426 13.44 12.44 -16.88
N ARG A 427 13.96 13.66 -16.95
CA ARG A 427 13.90 14.45 -18.18
C ARG A 427 15.29 14.60 -18.77
N ARG A 428 15.52 13.94 -19.89
CA ARG A 428 16.83 13.97 -20.55
C ARG A 428 16.70 14.19 -22.05
N ARG A 429 17.43 15.19 -22.56
CA ARG A 429 17.45 15.55 -23.97
C ARG A 429 16.07 15.85 -24.57
N GLY A 430 15.21 16.48 -23.74
CA GLY A 430 13.84 16.83 -24.13
C GLY A 430 12.82 15.69 -24.00
N GLU A 431 13.26 14.47 -23.66
CA GLU A 431 12.40 13.29 -23.52
C GLU A 431 12.14 12.95 -22.04
N ASN A 432 10.92 12.56 -21.74
CA ASN A 432 10.57 11.99 -20.45
C ASN A 432 10.93 10.50 -20.44
N VAL A 433 11.74 10.08 -19.47
CA VAL A 433 12.24 8.71 -19.35
C VAL A 433 11.72 8.12 -18.04
N SER A 434 11.04 6.99 -18.12
CA SER A 434 10.58 6.27 -16.93
C SER A 434 11.73 5.55 -16.25
N SER A 435 11.97 5.85 -14.99
CA SER A 435 12.98 5.13 -14.21
C SER A 435 12.66 3.64 -14.08
N LEU A 436 11.37 3.28 -14.04
CA LEU A 436 10.94 1.88 -13.95
C LEU A 436 11.20 1.10 -15.24
N GLU A 437 10.99 1.74 -16.42
CA GLU A 437 11.32 1.10 -17.70
C GLU A 437 12.81 0.84 -17.83
N LEU A 438 13.64 1.80 -17.38
CA LEU A 438 15.09 1.62 -17.35
C LEU A 438 15.49 0.49 -16.39
N GLU A 439 14.94 0.49 -15.19
CA GLU A 439 15.20 -0.56 -14.19
C GLU A 439 14.83 -1.94 -14.72
N LYS A 440 13.68 -2.06 -15.39
CA LYS A 440 13.26 -3.31 -16.01
C LYS A 440 14.28 -3.79 -17.05
N ALA A 441 14.67 -2.91 -17.97
CA ALA A 441 15.65 -3.24 -19.01
C ALA A 441 17.04 -3.59 -18.43
N ILE A 442 17.45 -2.94 -17.34
CA ILE A 442 18.71 -3.24 -16.65
C ILE A 442 18.63 -4.59 -15.93
N LEU A 443 17.48 -4.92 -15.31
CA LEU A 443 17.25 -6.18 -14.62
C LEU A 443 17.21 -7.40 -15.56
N ASP A 444 17.00 -7.21 -16.87
CA ASP A 444 17.09 -8.28 -17.86
C ASP A 444 18.54 -8.80 -18.03
N HIS A 445 19.54 -8.10 -17.48
CA HIS A 445 20.91 -8.59 -17.46
C HIS A 445 21.10 -9.66 -16.39
N PRO A 446 21.60 -10.88 -16.73
CA PRO A 446 21.59 -12.05 -15.82
C PRO A 446 22.46 -11.89 -14.57
N ARG A 447 23.41 -10.93 -14.58
CA ARG A 447 24.30 -10.65 -13.44
C ARG A 447 23.89 -9.41 -12.65
N VAL A 448 22.65 -8.91 -12.80
CA VAL A 448 22.07 -7.85 -11.99
C VAL A 448 21.02 -8.45 -11.07
N ALA A 449 21.25 -8.38 -9.75
CA ALA A 449 20.29 -8.86 -8.74
C ALA A 449 19.20 -7.83 -8.45
N ALA A 450 19.59 -6.55 -8.39
CA ALA A 450 18.67 -5.43 -8.20
C ALA A 450 19.26 -4.16 -8.79
N CYS A 451 18.39 -3.23 -9.21
CA CYS A 451 18.83 -1.91 -9.62
C CYS A 451 17.82 -0.84 -9.20
N ALA A 452 18.31 0.39 -9.11
CA ALA A 452 17.50 1.58 -8.95
C ALA A 452 18.07 2.70 -9.82
N VAL A 453 17.19 3.35 -10.57
CA VAL A 453 17.56 4.45 -11.47
C VAL A 453 16.97 5.75 -10.95
N HIS A 454 17.78 6.81 -10.93
CA HIS A 454 17.33 8.13 -10.51
C HIS A 454 18.04 9.26 -11.25
N ALA A 455 17.43 10.45 -11.20
CA ALA A 455 18.02 11.67 -11.71
C ALA A 455 19.21 12.11 -10.85
N VAL A 456 20.24 12.64 -11.50
CA VAL A 456 21.28 13.46 -10.90
C VAL A 456 21.42 14.75 -11.71
N ALA A 457 21.83 15.84 -11.06
CA ALA A 457 21.99 17.12 -11.75
C ALA A 457 23.02 17.02 -12.89
N SER A 458 22.62 17.37 -14.10
CA SER A 458 23.50 17.42 -15.26
C SER A 458 24.26 18.74 -15.36
N ARG A 459 25.42 18.69 -15.98
CA ARG A 459 26.17 19.90 -16.37
C ARG A 459 25.49 20.71 -17.47
N LEU A 460 24.45 20.17 -18.13
CA LEU A 460 23.78 20.72 -19.30
C LEU A 460 22.34 21.18 -19.08
N SER A 461 21.94 21.50 -17.87
CA SER A 461 20.62 22.04 -17.46
C SER A 461 19.42 21.06 -17.43
N GLU A 462 19.58 19.82 -17.81
CA GLU A 462 18.58 18.75 -17.67
C GLU A 462 19.09 17.69 -16.70
N ASP A 463 18.34 16.61 -16.49
CA ASP A 463 18.78 15.48 -15.66
C ASP A 463 19.80 14.61 -16.41
N ASP A 464 20.79 14.11 -15.69
CA ASP A 464 21.53 12.91 -16.06
C ASP A 464 21.01 11.70 -15.31
N ILE A 465 21.22 10.52 -15.88
CA ILE A 465 20.72 9.25 -15.35
C ILE A 465 21.84 8.56 -14.60
N LYS A 466 21.57 8.21 -13.33
CA LYS A 466 22.43 7.35 -12.53
C LYS A 466 21.73 6.03 -12.26
N ALA A 467 22.42 4.92 -12.56
CA ALA A 467 22.00 3.56 -12.24
C ALA A 467 22.79 3.04 -11.03
N CYS A 468 22.08 2.72 -9.94
CA CYS A 468 22.62 2.03 -8.78
C CYS A 468 22.36 0.53 -8.97
N ILE A 469 23.41 -0.28 -9.00
CA ILE A 469 23.39 -1.68 -9.39
C ILE A 469 23.83 -2.57 -8.21
N VAL A 470 23.05 -3.59 -7.91
CA VAL A 470 23.44 -4.68 -7.03
C VAL A 470 23.79 -5.90 -7.90
N PRO A 471 25.05 -6.34 -7.96
CA PRO A 471 25.44 -7.50 -8.74
C PRO A 471 24.82 -8.80 -8.22
N ALA A 472 24.58 -9.76 -9.13
CA ALA A 472 24.15 -11.13 -8.78
C ALA A 472 25.35 -12.07 -8.79
N GLY A 473 25.43 -12.95 -7.78
CA GLY A 473 26.46 -14.00 -7.69
C GLY A 473 27.86 -13.48 -7.32
N GLU A 474 28.86 -14.37 -7.43
CA GLU A 474 30.26 -14.08 -7.06
C GLU A 474 31.13 -13.59 -8.25
N GLU A 475 30.61 -13.67 -9.46
CA GLU A 475 31.33 -13.18 -10.65
C GLU A 475 31.33 -11.65 -10.72
N ILE A 476 32.48 -11.09 -11.04
CA ILE A 476 32.66 -9.65 -11.13
C ILE A 476 31.89 -9.13 -12.36
N LEU A 477 30.84 -8.37 -12.12
CA LEU A 477 30.13 -7.60 -13.16
C LEU A 477 30.90 -6.32 -13.45
N THR A 478 31.37 -6.16 -14.69
CA THR A 478 32.13 -4.96 -15.10
C THR A 478 31.18 -3.84 -15.59
N VAL A 479 31.64 -2.61 -15.53
CA VAL A 479 30.88 -1.46 -16.04
C VAL A 479 30.81 -1.46 -17.57
N GLU A 480 31.80 -2.03 -18.24
CA GLU A 480 31.84 -2.21 -19.68
C GLU A 480 30.75 -3.16 -20.17
N GLU A 481 30.57 -4.28 -19.49
CA GLU A 481 29.48 -5.23 -19.80
C GLU A 481 28.09 -4.62 -19.58
N LEU A 482 27.93 -3.86 -18.49
CA LEU A 482 26.69 -3.12 -18.26
C LEU A 482 26.44 -2.08 -19.35
N PHE A 483 27.47 -1.36 -19.77
CA PHE A 483 27.33 -0.37 -20.83
C PHE A 483 26.93 -1.01 -22.17
N ASP A 484 27.51 -2.14 -22.55
CA ASP A 484 27.12 -2.88 -23.75
C ASP A 484 25.65 -3.31 -23.66
N HIS A 485 25.22 -3.79 -22.49
CA HIS A 485 23.80 -4.12 -22.25
C HIS A 485 22.92 -2.88 -22.37
N PHE A 486 23.27 -1.76 -21.76
CA PHE A 486 22.51 -0.51 -21.85
C PHE A 486 22.35 -0.05 -23.30
N VAL A 487 23.43 -0.08 -24.08
CA VAL A 487 23.39 0.33 -25.49
C VAL A 487 22.49 -0.58 -26.33
N SER A 488 22.43 -1.87 -25.99
CA SER A 488 21.59 -2.84 -26.70
C SER A 488 20.12 -2.78 -26.29
N ALA A 489 19.83 -2.51 -25.00
CA ALA A 489 18.50 -2.59 -24.42
C ALA A 489 17.75 -1.25 -24.34
N LEU A 490 18.48 -0.12 -24.35
CA LEU A 490 17.91 1.21 -24.10
C LEU A 490 18.06 2.16 -25.30
N PRO A 491 17.10 3.07 -25.50
CA PRO A 491 17.28 4.18 -26.41
C PRO A 491 18.49 5.04 -26.00
N TYR A 492 19.21 5.61 -26.97
CA TYR A 492 20.45 6.36 -26.72
C TYR A 492 20.31 7.50 -25.68
N PHE A 493 19.14 8.13 -25.60
CA PHE A 493 18.85 9.20 -24.64
C PHE A 493 18.61 8.67 -23.22
N ALA A 494 18.31 7.38 -23.07
CA ALA A 494 17.99 6.72 -21.82
C ALA A 494 19.18 5.91 -21.23
N VAL A 495 20.29 5.80 -21.96
CA VAL A 495 21.51 5.16 -21.47
C VAL A 495 22.05 5.93 -20.26
N PRO A 496 22.26 5.31 -19.10
CA PRO A 496 22.81 5.97 -17.91
C PRO A 496 24.13 6.70 -18.21
N ALA A 497 24.33 7.84 -17.57
CA ALA A 497 25.61 8.55 -17.58
C ALA A 497 26.54 8.06 -16.46
N TYR A 498 25.92 7.58 -15.38
CA TYR A 498 26.61 7.19 -14.15
C TYR A 498 26.16 5.80 -13.71
N VAL A 499 27.11 5.02 -13.17
CA VAL A 499 26.87 3.72 -12.54
C VAL A 499 27.50 3.71 -11.15
N GLU A 500 26.79 3.18 -10.16
CA GLU A 500 27.32 2.90 -8.84
C GLU A 500 26.96 1.48 -8.43
N PHE A 501 27.98 0.68 -8.05
CA PHE A 501 27.76 -0.65 -7.52
C PHE A 501 27.50 -0.57 -6.01
N LEU A 502 26.47 -1.27 -5.53
CA LEU A 502 26.07 -1.31 -4.13
C LEU A 502 25.93 -2.76 -3.67
N ASP A 503 26.19 -3.00 -2.38
CA ASP A 503 25.93 -4.31 -1.76
C ASP A 503 24.41 -4.56 -1.62
N ALA A 504 23.62 -3.51 -1.37
CA ALA A 504 22.17 -3.56 -1.28
C ALA A 504 21.55 -2.19 -1.59
N LEU A 505 20.33 -2.19 -2.14
CA LEU A 505 19.54 -0.96 -2.27
C LEU A 505 18.89 -0.58 -0.94
N PRO A 506 18.79 0.71 -0.58
CA PRO A 506 18.03 1.15 0.59
C PRO A 506 16.55 0.85 0.37
N THR A 507 15.92 0.13 1.31
CA THR A 507 14.51 -0.25 1.24
C THR A 507 13.77 0.13 2.51
N ASN A 508 12.49 0.46 2.38
CA ASN A 508 11.61 0.64 3.53
C ASN A 508 11.17 -0.71 4.12
N ALA A 509 10.43 -0.68 5.23
CA ALA A 509 9.90 -1.85 5.93
C ALA A 509 9.01 -2.77 5.06
N LEU A 510 8.50 -2.28 3.93
CA LEU A 510 7.71 -3.03 2.96
C LEU A 510 8.55 -3.56 1.78
N GLY A 511 9.89 -3.44 1.86
CA GLY A 511 10.81 -3.87 0.79
C GLY A 511 10.86 -2.94 -0.43
N ARG A 512 10.24 -1.74 -0.34
CA ARG A 512 10.27 -0.77 -1.44
C ARG A 512 11.55 0.04 -1.42
N VAL A 513 12.21 0.17 -2.58
CA VAL A 513 13.44 0.98 -2.72
C VAL A 513 13.16 2.45 -2.39
N MET A 514 13.99 3.02 -1.53
CA MET A 514 13.93 4.43 -1.12
C MET A 514 14.80 5.29 -2.05
N LYS A 515 14.34 5.52 -3.28
CA LYS A 515 15.07 6.32 -4.29
C LYS A 515 15.46 7.73 -3.81
N HIS A 516 14.71 8.29 -2.84
CA HIS A 516 15.04 9.60 -2.29
C HIS A 516 16.37 9.60 -1.51
N GLU A 517 16.72 8.50 -0.85
CA GLU A 517 18.02 8.34 -0.20
C GLU A 517 19.14 8.24 -1.24
N LEU A 518 18.92 7.49 -2.32
CA LEU A 518 19.88 7.40 -3.42
C LEU A 518 20.10 8.76 -4.10
N ARG A 519 19.02 9.52 -4.32
CA ARG A 519 19.12 10.90 -4.84
C ARG A 519 19.85 11.84 -3.88
N ALA A 520 19.59 11.74 -2.58
CA ALA A 520 20.28 12.57 -1.57
C ALA A 520 21.79 12.28 -1.52
N ARG A 521 22.22 11.04 -1.82
CA ARG A 521 23.64 10.68 -1.96
C ARG A 521 24.30 11.35 -3.18
N GLY A 522 23.52 11.61 -4.25
CA GLY A 522 24.01 12.23 -5.47
C GLY A 522 25.12 11.43 -6.15
N ILE A 523 26.14 12.13 -6.64
CA ILE A 523 27.36 11.52 -7.20
C ILE A 523 28.36 11.37 -6.06
N THR A 524 28.75 10.14 -5.77
CA THR A 524 29.70 9.76 -4.71
C THR A 524 31.09 9.47 -5.31
N PRO A 525 32.15 9.35 -4.51
CA PRO A 525 33.46 8.93 -4.99
C PRO A 525 33.47 7.54 -5.65
N GLU A 526 32.53 6.67 -5.30
CA GLU A 526 32.34 5.32 -5.83
C GLU A 526 31.51 5.33 -7.15
N THR A 527 30.91 6.46 -7.49
CA THR A 527 30.12 6.61 -8.72
C THR A 527 31.05 6.66 -9.92
N ILE A 528 30.83 5.78 -10.87
CA ILE A 528 31.58 5.68 -12.13
C ILE A 528 30.90 6.58 -13.16
N ASP A 529 31.62 7.59 -13.67
CA ASP A 529 31.22 8.36 -14.84
C ASP A 529 31.59 7.56 -16.09
N LEU A 530 30.60 7.16 -16.88
CA LEU A 530 30.82 6.34 -18.07
C LEU A 530 31.62 7.09 -19.14
N ALA A 531 31.44 8.38 -19.25
CA ALA A 531 32.19 9.21 -20.22
C ALA A 531 33.68 9.30 -19.87
N ASP A 532 34.02 9.38 -18.57
CA ASP A 532 35.42 9.39 -18.12
C ASP A 532 36.12 8.03 -18.38
N ARG A 533 35.35 6.95 -18.53
CA ARG A 533 35.83 5.64 -18.96
C ARG A 533 35.85 5.45 -20.47
N GLY A 534 35.49 6.48 -21.26
CA GLY A 534 35.38 6.39 -22.71
C GLY A 534 34.14 5.61 -23.21
N LEU A 535 33.22 5.27 -22.30
CA LEU A 535 31.98 4.56 -22.61
C LEU A 535 30.90 5.54 -23.03
N ILE A 536 30.88 5.90 -24.30
CA ILE A 536 29.99 6.91 -24.89
C ILE A 536 29.24 6.26 -26.05
N VAL A 537 27.89 6.46 -26.09
CA VAL A 537 27.06 5.99 -27.21
C VAL A 537 27.48 6.66 -28.51
N ARG A 538 27.97 5.91 -29.47
CA ARG A 538 28.48 6.40 -30.75
C ARG A 538 27.35 6.85 -31.67
N ARG A 539 27.70 7.70 -32.66
CA ARG A 539 26.71 8.31 -33.57
C ARG A 539 26.02 7.29 -34.49
N ASP A 540 26.69 6.24 -34.85
CA ASP A 540 26.18 5.07 -35.59
C ASP A 540 25.22 4.21 -34.77
N GLN A 541 25.49 4.04 -33.50
CA GLN A 541 24.61 3.34 -32.54
C GLN A 541 23.31 4.11 -32.25
N ARG A 542 23.26 5.44 -32.52
CA ARG A 542 22.05 6.26 -32.34
C ARG A 542 20.97 6.01 -33.41
N ARG A 543 21.29 5.37 -34.51
CA ARG A 543 20.41 5.15 -35.69
C ARG A 543 20.02 3.69 -35.91
N GLY A 544 20.60 2.73 -35.17
CA GLY A 544 20.51 1.30 -35.45
C GLY A 544 19.14 0.66 -35.26
N ASP A 545 18.25 1.25 -34.48
CA ASP A 545 17.03 0.53 -34.05
C ASP A 545 15.73 0.89 -34.76
N LEU A 546 15.70 1.94 -35.59
CA LEU A 546 14.52 2.28 -36.41
C LEU A 546 14.38 1.40 -37.66
N ALA A 547 15.46 0.79 -38.12
CA ALA A 547 15.43 -0.08 -39.30
C ALA A 547 15.11 -1.55 -38.97
N ALA A 548 15.42 -2.01 -37.77
CA ALA A 548 15.14 -3.41 -37.33
C ALA A 548 13.70 -3.62 -36.90
N ARG A 549 13.02 -2.61 -36.36
CA ARG A 549 11.60 -2.70 -35.96
C ARG A 549 10.60 -2.63 -37.11
N SER A 550 10.99 -2.02 -38.26
CA SER A 550 10.11 -1.97 -39.44
C SER A 550 10.10 -3.26 -40.27
N HIS A 551 10.91 -4.27 -39.95
CA HIS A 551 10.92 -5.57 -40.65
C HIS A 551 10.25 -6.70 -39.87
N ALA A 552 9.86 -6.47 -38.60
CA ALA A 552 9.17 -7.49 -37.78
C ALA A 552 7.63 -7.42 -37.90
N ASP A 553 7.08 -6.34 -38.46
CA ASP A 553 5.63 -6.18 -38.65
C ASP A 553 5.12 -6.60 -40.04
N HIS A 554 5.95 -7.27 -40.87
CA HIS A 554 5.57 -7.76 -42.20
C HIS A 554 6.14 -9.17 -42.50
N VAL A 555 5.97 -10.14 -41.58
CA VAL A 555 5.98 -11.58 -41.93
C VAL A 555 4.97 -12.33 -41.09
#